data_c44979434f8caf456b40c4601e57bd18
#
_entry.id   c44979434f8caf456b40c4601e57bd18
#
_cell.length_a   1.000
_cell.length_b   1.000
_cell.length_c   1.000
_cell.angle_alpha   90.00
_cell.angle_beta   90.00
_cell.angle_gamma   90.00
#
_symmetry.space_group_name_H-M   'P 1'
#
loop_
_entity.id
_entity.type
_entity.pdbx_description
1 polymer ?
#
loop_
_entity_poly.entity_id
_entity_poly.type
_entity_poly.pdbx_seq_one_letter_code
_entity_poly.pdbx_strand_id
1 'polypeptide(L)'
;MASADLPARGSFSATLAEWAVALGDWSLFAARAVAGVFQRAFRGRELLRVAFEVGYASTGVVAFTGLFIGMVLAVQTYSQFHIIGMETSLGAVIHLSVVRELGPVLAAIMLAGRVGSAMAAELATMRVTEQLDALACLGVDPVKYLVAPRVLACLLLIPLLTAVADLMGMVGSSFICLYVFQIDSYHYWDHAQNYVRVWDVMTGLTKAVAFGGVLSLIACHRGFRARAGAEGVGRAATEAFVWSFMAIIVLDFFMALFANTLYSMIWPGAVQKVA
;
A
#
# COMPACT_ATOMS: atom_id res chain seq x y z
N MET A 1 44.79 13.54 26.89
CA MET A 1 44.96 13.02 25.53
C MET A 1 44.18 11.70 25.48
N ALA A 2 42.93 11.76 25.09
CA ALA A 2 42.08 10.59 24.88
C ALA A 2 41.98 10.39 23.38
N SER A 3 42.56 9.30 22.91
CA SER A 3 42.46 8.85 21.49
C SER A 3 41.00 8.54 21.19
N ALA A 4 40.41 9.33 20.29
CA ALA A 4 39.12 9.03 19.72
C ALA A 4 39.29 7.78 18.83
N ASP A 5 38.84 6.64 19.34
CA ASP A 5 38.66 5.44 18.54
C ASP A 5 37.57 5.71 17.48
N LEU A 6 37.99 6.01 16.27
CA LEU A 6 37.15 5.99 15.09
C LEU A 6 36.64 4.55 14.90
N PRO A 7 35.31 4.34 14.74
CA PRO A 7 34.81 3.01 14.47
C PRO A 7 35.45 2.48 13.19
N ALA A 8 36.09 1.33 13.31
CA ALA A 8 36.69 0.61 12.18
C ALA A 8 35.69 0.51 11.03
N ARG A 9 36.07 0.92 9.84
CA ARG A 9 35.33 0.74 8.57
C ARG A 9 34.93 -0.73 8.50
N GLY A 10 33.64 -1.01 8.71
CA GLY A 10 33.09 -2.34 8.65
C GLY A 10 33.47 -3.00 7.31
N SER A 11 34.09 -4.15 7.41
CA SER A 11 34.33 -5.00 6.26
C SER A 11 32.99 -5.20 5.53
N PHE A 12 32.99 -5.23 4.20
CA PHE A 12 31.79 -5.49 3.37
C PHE A 12 31.00 -6.72 3.86
N SER A 13 31.73 -7.72 4.37
CA SER A 13 31.15 -8.92 5.02
C SER A 13 30.38 -8.62 6.30
N ALA A 14 30.80 -7.66 7.13
CA ALA A 14 30.08 -7.27 8.34
C ALA A 14 28.78 -6.57 8.01
N THR A 15 28.78 -5.69 7.02
CA THR A 15 27.54 -5.02 6.54
C THR A 15 26.56 -6.02 5.94
N LEU A 16 27.02 -7.00 5.16
CA LEU A 16 26.16 -8.07 4.63
C LEU A 16 25.57 -8.94 5.76
N ALA A 17 26.36 -9.25 6.79
CA ALA A 17 25.87 -10.01 7.94
C ALA A 17 24.80 -9.23 8.72
N GLU A 18 24.96 -7.92 8.92
CA GLU A 18 23.95 -7.06 9.55
C GLU A 18 22.64 -7.04 8.77
N TRP A 19 22.70 -6.93 7.45
CA TRP A 19 21.52 -7.01 6.58
C TRP A 19 20.83 -8.37 6.63
N ALA A 20 21.61 -9.47 6.64
CA ALA A 20 21.08 -10.82 6.75
C ALA A 20 20.37 -11.05 8.09
N VAL A 21 20.95 -10.55 9.19
CA VAL A 21 20.32 -10.60 10.52
C VAL A 21 19.05 -9.77 10.57
N ALA A 22 19.06 -8.55 10.00
CA ALA A 22 17.89 -7.69 9.96
C ALA A 22 16.73 -8.31 9.15
N LEU A 23 17.04 -8.92 8.02
CA LEU A 23 16.06 -9.64 7.19
C LEU A 23 15.54 -10.89 7.90
N GLY A 24 16.42 -11.65 8.56
CA GLY A 24 16.04 -12.83 9.35
C GLY A 24 15.08 -12.48 10.49
N ASP A 25 15.38 -11.42 11.21
CA ASP A 25 14.55 -10.94 12.30
C ASP A 25 13.18 -10.42 11.82
N TRP A 26 13.15 -9.66 10.70
CA TRP A 26 11.91 -9.22 10.09
C TRP A 26 11.06 -10.41 9.61
N SER A 27 11.67 -11.42 9.00
CA SER A 27 10.97 -12.61 8.52
C SER A 27 10.38 -13.44 9.66
N LEU A 28 11.09 -13.60 10.77
CA LEU A 28 10.59 -14.26 11.98
C LEU A 28 9.43 -13.48 12.61
N PHE A 29 9.53 -12.15 12.66
CA PHE A 29 8.45 -11.30 13.13
C PHE A 29 7.20 -11.46 12.25
N ALA A 30 7.36 -11.38 10.93
CA ALA A 30 6.29 -11.56 9.97
C ALA A 30 5.63 -12.96 10.10
N ALA A 31 6.42 -14.02 10.22
CA ALA A 31 5.91 -15.38 10.41
C ALA A 31 5.09 -15.51 11.70
N ARG A 32 5.54 -14.93 12.81
CA ARG A 32 4.78 -14.91 14.08
C ARG A 32 3.47 -14.12 13.95
N ALA A 33 3.49 -12.97 13.27
CA ALA A 33 2.30 -12.16 13.03
C ALA A 33 1.27 -12.91 12.19
N VAL A 34 1.68 -13.52 11.09
CA VAL A 34 0.83 -14.34 10.22
C VAL A 34 0.28 -15.55 10.97
N ALA A 35 1.12 -16.26 11.74
CA ALA A 35 0.65 -17.36 12.59
C ALA A 35 -0.42 -16.88 13.61
N GLY A 36 -0.28 -15.67 14.15
CA GLY A 36 -1.27 -15.05 15.03
C GLY A 36 -2.64 -14.83 14.36
N VAL A 37 -2.64 -14.47 13.08
CA VAL A 37 -3.88 -14.31 12.28
C VAL A 37 -4.61 -15.65 12.17
N PHE A 38 -3.92 -16.73 11.80
CA PHE A 38 -4.52 -18.05 11.67
C PHE A 38 -4.98 -18.65 13.01
N GLN A 39 -4.24 -18.41 14.09
CA GLN A 39 -4.58 -18.90 15.43
C GLN A 39 -5.70 -18.10 16.10
N ARG A 40 -6.22 -17.03 15.46
CA ARG A 40 -7.21 -16.10 16.04
C ARG A 40 -6.81 -15.63 17.45
N ALA A 41 -5.56 -15.28 17.65
CA ALA A 41 -4.97 -14.91 18.93
C ALA A 41 -5.46 -13.54 19.46
N PHE A 42 -6.46 -12.93 18.82
CA PHE A 42 -6.98 -11.59 19.13
C PHE A 42 -8.50 -11.60 19.35
N ARG A 43 -9.00 -10.61 20.07
CA ARG A 43 -10.45 -10.43 20.28
C ARG A 43 -11.05 -9.70 19.07
N GLY A 44 -12.25 -10.12 18.64
CA GLY A 44 -12.95 -9.47 17.51
C GLY A 44 -13.20 -7.97 17.72
N ARG A 45 -13.33 -7.52 18.97
CA ARG A 45 -13.47 -6.11 19.32
C ARG A 45 -12.24 -5.28 18.95
N GLU A 46 -11.04 -5.82 19.11
CA GLU A 46 -9.79 -5.14 18.71
C GLU A 46 -9.70 -5.03 17.19
N LEU A 47 -10.08 -6.09 16.46
CA LEU A 47 -10.15 -6.04 15.01
C LEU A 47 -11.12 -4.95 14.53
N LEU A 48 -12.31 -4.85 15.13
CA LEU A 48 -13.29 -3.82 14.76
C LEU A 48 -12.78 -2.41 15.04
N ARG A 49 -12.09 -2.19 16.16
CA ARG A 49 -11.49 -0.90 16.50
C ARG A 49 -10.46 -0.49 15.45
N VAL A 50 -9.50 -1.37 15.16
CA VAL A 50 -8.47 -1.12 14.16
C VAL A 50 -9.09 -0.96 12.77
N ALA A 51 -10.08 -1.77 12.42
CA ALA A 51 -10.80 -1.67 11.15
C ALA A 51 -11.51 -0.31 11.00
N PHE A 52 -12.10 0.22 12.05
CA PHE A 52 -12.71 1.55 12.04
C PHE A 52 -11.66 2.66 11.82
N GLU A 53 -10.54 2.58 12.52
CA GLU A 53 -9.45 3.56 12.39
C GLU A 53 -8.79 3.52 11.00
N VAL A 54 -8.56 2.33 10.44
CA VAL A 54 -7.99 2.14 9.10
C VAL A 54 -9.00 2.54 8.02
N GLY A 55 -10.23 2.04 8.10
CA GLY A 55 -11.25 2.21 7.08
C GLY A 55 -11.89 3.58 7.09
N TYR A 56 -12.77 3.82 8.07
CA TYR A 56 -13.61 5.01 8.13
C TYR A 56 -12.80 6.30 8.11
N ALA A 57 -11.81 6.38 8.98
CA ALA A 57 -11.03 7.59 9.09
C ALA A 57 -10.11 7.87 7.87
N SER A 58 -9.84 6.88 6.98
CA SER A 58 -9.04 7.07 5.76
C SER A 58 -9.88 7.30 4.51
N THR A 59 -11.17 6.92 4.51
CA THR A 59 -12.01 6.96 3.32
C THR A 59 -12.06 8.35 2.67
N GLY A 60 -12.23 9.41 3.46
CA GLY A 60 -12.30 10.78 2.94
C GLY A 60 -11.03 11.22 2.22
N VAL A 61 -9.87 10.93 2.81
CA VAL A 61 -8.56 11.29 2.22
C VAL A 61 -8.31 10.51 0.94
N VAL A 62 -8.58 9.21 0.95
CA VAL A 62 -8.39 8.33 -0.22
C VAL A 62 -9.34 8.71 -1.34
N ALA A 63 -10.61 8.98 -1.04
CA ALA A 63 -11.62 9.40 -2.02
C ALA A 63 -11.24 10.74 -2.68
N PHE A 64 -10.84 11.73 -1.86
CA PHE A 64 -10.41 13.04 -2.35
C PHE A 64 -9.17 12.92 -3.25
N THR A 65 -8.17 12.18 -2.80
CA THR A 65 -6.94 11.95 -3.58
C THR A 65 -7.24 11.25 -4.90
N GLY A 66 -8.05 10.18 -4.87
CA GLY A 66 -8.45 9.46 -6.08
C GLY A 66 -9.15 10.37 -7.09
N LEU A 67 -10.10 11.19 -6.63
CA LEU A 67 -10.82 12.15 -7.46
C LEU A 67 -9.88 13.10 -8.21
N PHE A 68 -8.97 13.75 -7.47
CA PHE A 68 -8.04 14.71 -8.05
C PHE A 68 -7.01 14.08 -8.99
N ILE A 69 -6.55 12.88 -8.67
CA ILE A 69 -5.63 12.14 -9.54
C ILE A 69 -6.32 11.80 -10.87
N GLY A 70 -7.58 11.34 -10.82
CA GLY A 70 -8.36 11.11 -12.03
C GLY A 70 -8.52 12.37 -12.88
N MET A 71 -8.81 13.51 -12.25
CA MET A 71 -8.92 14.80 -12.96
C MET A 71 -7.58 15.22 -13.60
N VAL A 72 -6.46 15.12 -12.87
CA VAL A 72 -5.13 15.47 -13.38
C VAL A 72 -4.74 14.58 -14.56
N LEU A 73 -4.98 13.28 -14.45
CA LEU A 73 -4.73 12.35 -15.56
C LEU A 73 -5.55 12.69 -16.80
N ALA A 74 -6.83 13.04 -16.63
CA ALA A 74 -7.68 13.45 -17.74
C ALA A 74 -7.10 14.65 -18.47
N VAL A 75 -6.68 15.69 -17.75
CA VAL A 75 -6.07 16.89 -18.34
C VAL A 75 -4.76 16.58 -19.05
N GLN A 76 -3.89 15.79 -18.40
CA GLN A 76 -2.57 15.46 -18.96
C GLN A 76 -2.67 14.55 -20.18
N THR A 77 -3.56 13.56 -20.16
CA THR A 77 -3.73 12.62 -21.26
C THR A 77 -4.44 13.29 -22.44
N TYR A 78 -5.42 14.17 -22.19
CA TYR A 78 -6.13 14.89 -23.24
C TYR A 78 -5.19 15.67 -24.16
N SER A 79 -4.23 16.41 -23.61
CA SER A 79 -3.30 17.20 -24.41
C SER A 79 -2.47 16.35 -25.39
N GLN A 80 -2.17 15.11 -25.03
CA GLN A 80 -1.42 14.17 -25.89
C GLN A 80 -2.32 13.53 -26.97
N PHE A 81 -3.51 13.08 -26.58
CA PHE A 81 -4.44 12.39 -27.48
C PHE A 81 -5.12 13.33 -28.47
N HIS A 82 -5.32 14.60 -28.10
CA HIS A 82 -5.83 15.63 -28.99
C HIS A 82 -4.91 15.85 -30.22
N ILE A 83 -3.60 15.83 -30.03
CA ILE A 83 -2.60 16.00 -31.11
C ILE A 83 -2.70 14.89 -32.17
N ILE A 84 -3.04 13.66 -31.75
CA ILE A 84 -3.12 12.49 -32.63
C ILE A 84 -4.55 12.18 -33.08
N GLY A 85 -5.56 12.99 -32.67
CA GLY A 85 -6.96 12.83 -33.06
C GLY A 85 -7.66 11.59 -32.47
N MET A 86 -7.17 11.06 -31.33
CA MET A 86 -7.71 9.86 -30.66
C MET A 86 -8.45 10.17 -29.36
N GLU A 87 -9.14 11.27 -29.28
CA GLU A 87 -9.81 11.77 -28.06
C GLU A 87 -10.86 10.79 -27.51
N THR A 88 -11.54 10.05 -28.39
CA THR A 88 -12.55 9.06 -28.00
C THR A 88 -12.00 7.89 -27.17
N SER A 89 -10.69 7.59 -27.29
CA SER A 89 -10.05 6.48 -26.57
C SER A 89 -9.56 6.88 -25.16
N LEU A 90 -9.69 8.14 -24.77
CA LEU A 90 -9.21 8.66 -23.47
C LEU A 90 -9.79 7.92 -22.27
N GLY A 91 -11.11 7.64 -22.29
CA GLY A 91 -11.76 6.92 -21.20
C GLY A 91 -11.12 5.57 -20.92
N ALA A 92 -10.81 4.82 -21.97
CA ALA A 92 -10.16 3.52 -21.84
C ALA A 92 -8.77 3.61 -21.19
N VAL A 93 -7.93 4.52 -21.68
CA VAL A 93 -6.54 4.66 -21.20
C VAL A 93 -6.49 5.14 -19.75
N ILE A 94 -7.32 6.14 -19.40
CA ILE A 94 -7.33 6.69 -18.04
C ILE A 94 -7.86 5.65 -17.05
N HIS A 95 -9.02 5.03 -17.34
CA HIS A 95 -9.61 4.05 -16.44
C HIS A 95 -8.70 2.83 -16.23
N LEU A 96 -8.08 2.33 -17.31
CA LEU A 96 -7.13 1.23 -17.24
C LEU A 96 -5.92 1.60 -16.37
N SER A 97 -5.35 2.80 -16.55
CA SER A 97 -4.21 3.28 -15.79
C SER A 97 -4.54 3.47 -14.31
N VAL A 98 -5.73 3.99 -13.99
CA VAL A 98 -6.18 4.17 -12.62
C VAL A 98 -6.36 2.82 -11.94
N VAL A 99 -7.17 1.94 -12.49
CA VAL A 99 -7.54 0.67 -11.84
C VAL A 99 -6.36 -0.28 -11.69
N ARG A 100 -5.46 -0.33 -12.68
CA ARG A 100 -4.39 -1.32 -12.73
C ARG A 100 -3.14 -0.90 -11.96
N GLU A 101 -2.81 0.39 -11.95
CA GLU A 101 -1.52 0.88 -11.44
C GLU A 101 -1.71 1.99 -10.40
N LEU A 102 -2.29 3.12 -10.78
CA LEU A 102 -2.26 4.33 -9.98
C LEU A 102 -3.13 4.26 -8.73
N GLY A 103 -4.33 3.71 -8.83
CA GLY A 103 -5.23 3.56 -7.70
C GLY A 103 -4.64 2.73 -6.56
N PRO A 104 -4.21 1.49 -6.82
CA PRO A 104 -3.61 0.64 -5.80
C PRO A 104 -2.35 1.25 -5.16
N VAL A 105 -1.43 1.78 -5.97
CA VAL A 105 -0.16 2.35 -5.48
C VAL A 105 -0.41 3.60 -4.66
N LEU A 106 -1.20 4.55 -5.19
CA LEU A 106 -1.42 5.82 -4.51
C LEU A 106 -2.26 5.66 -3.24
N ALA A 107 -3.27 4.79 -3.25
CA ALA A 107 -4.01 4.45 -2.04
C ALA A 107 -3.08 3.83 -0.98
N ALA A 108 -2.21 2.90 -1.37
CA ALA A 108 -1.25 2.27 -0.46
C ALA A 108 -0.25 3.27 0.14
N ILE A 109 0.30 4.19 -0.68
CA ILE A 109 1.23 5.23 -0.21
C ILE A 109 0.54 6.19 0.77
N MET A 110 -0.68 6.65 0.46
CA MET A 110 -1.46 7.50 1.36
C MET A 110 -1.74 6.81 2.69
N LEU A 111 -2.09 5.53 2.64
CA LEU A 111 -2.34 4.73 3.84
C LEU A 111 -1.05 4.42 4.60
N ALA A 112 0.10 4.27 3.94
CA ALA A 112 1.39 4.15 4.61
C ALA A 112 1.71 5.39 5.44
N GLY A 113 1.46 6.59 4.90
CA GLY A 113 1.65 7.85 5.61
C GLY A 113 0.70 8.01 6.80
N ARG A 114 -0.57 7.67 6.64
CA ARG A 114 -1.58 7.90 7.66
C ARG A 114 -1.70 6.73 8.65
N VAL A 115 -1.97 5.55 8.14
CA VAL A 115 -2.24 4.35 8.96
C VAL A 115 -0.94 3.71 9.43
N GLY A 116 0.04 3.57 8.55
CA GLY A 116 1.34 2.97 8.89
C GLY A 116 2.07 3.76 9.96
N SER A 117 2.16 5.09 9.81
CA SER A 117 2.78 5.96 10.82
C SER A 117 2.04 5.94 12.16
N ALA A 118 0.70 5.95 12.14
CA ALA A 118 -0.12 5.90 13.35
C ALA A 118 0.06 4.56 14.09
N MET A 119 0.02 3.43 13.39
CA MET A 119 0.27 2.11 13.97
C MET A 119 1.66 1.99 14.58
N ALA A 120 2.68 2.51 13.90
CA ALA A 120 4.04 2.50 14.41
C ALA A 120 4.18 3.37 15.66
N ALA A 121 3.59 4.57 15.67
CA ALA A 121 3.61 5.46 16.82
C ALA A 121 2.89 4.86 18.04
N GLU A 122 1.72 4.24 17.84
CA GLU A 122 0.97 3.58 18.91
C GLU A 122 1.79 2.45 19.56
N LEU A 123 2.34 1.54 18.74
CA LEU A 123 3.15 0.43 19.23
C LEU A 123 4.47 0.90 19.85
N ALA A 124 5.09 1.95 19.30
CA ALA A 124 6.27 2.59 19.86
C ALA A 124 5.98 3.19 21.23
N THR A 125 4.83 3.84 21.42
CA THR A 125 4.39 4.35 22.72
C THR A 125 4.22 3.20 23.72
N MET A 126 3.55 2.10 23.32
CA MET A 126 3.40 0.91 24.15
C MET A 126 4.77 0.28 24.53
N ARG A 127 5.76 0.34 23.62
CA ARG A 127 7.13 -0.13 23.90
C ARG A 127 7.82 0.76 24.91
N VAL A 128 7.78 2.07 24.75
CA VAL A 128 8.44 3.04 25.64
C VAL A 128 7.84 3.04 27.06
N THR A 129 6.54 2.76 27.16
CA THR A 129 5.82 2.67 28.45
C THR A 129 5.81 1.24 29.03
N GLU A 130 6.62 0.33 28.50
CA GLU A 130 6.80 -1.07 28.97
C GLU A 130 5.50 -1.92 28.94
N GLN A 131 4.46 -1.47 28.23
CA GLN A 131 3.20 -2.22 28.12
C GLN A 131 3.38 -3.54 27.36
N LEU A 132 4.33 -3.60 26.41
CA LEU A 132 4.64 -4.84 25.69
C LEU A 132 5.27 -5.89 26.62
N ASP A 133 6.13 -5.44 27.52
CA ASP A 133 6.80 -6.32 28.48
C ASP A 133 5.81 -6.79 29.56
N ALA A 134 4.90 -5.91 29.99
CA ALA A 134 3.80 -6.29 30.88
C ALA A 134 2.89 -7.38 30.26
N LEU A 135 2.55 -7.28 28.97
CA LEU A 135 1.80 -8.34 28.26
C LEU A 135 2.56 -9.68 28.25
N ALA A 136 3.87 -9.62 27.99
CA ALA A 136 4.71 -10.82 27.99
C ALA A 136 4.77 -11.48 29.40
N CYS A 137 4.84 -10.68 30.48
CA CYS A 137 4.79 -11.18 31.87
C CYS A 137 3.45 -11.86 32.18
N LEU A 138 2.35 -11.43 31.56
CA LEU A 138 1.04 -12.06 31.67
C LEU A 138 0.91 -13.35 30.83
N GLY A 139 1.98 -13.80 30.15
CA GLY A 139 1.98 -15.00 29.31
C GLY A 139 1.34 -14.82 27.95
N VAL A 140 1.06 -13.57 27.54
CA VAL A 140 0.50 -13.23 26.23
C VAL A 140 1.62 -12.87 25.26
N ASP A 141 1.68 -13.50 24.08
CA ASP A 141 2.60 -13.12 23.01
C ASP A 141 2.16 -11.75 22.41
N PRO A 142 2.91 -10.65 22.66
CA PRO A 142 2.51 -9.32 22.23
C PRO A 142 2.40 -9.21 20.68
N VAL A 143 3.25 -9.95 19.95
CA VAL A 143 3.24 -9.93 18.49
C VAL A 143 1.94 -10.54 17.97
N LYS A 144 1.55 -11.71 18.46
CA LYS A 144 0.31 -12.35 18.02
C LYS A 144 -0.93 -11.57 18.43
N TYR A 145 -0.92 -10.97 19.62
CA TYR A 145 -2.08 -10.27 20.17
C TYR A 145 -2.30 -8.91 19.53
N LEU A 146 -1.25 -8.11 19.31
CA LEU A 146 -1.34 -6.73 18.84
C LEU A 146 -1.18 -6.61 17.32
N VAL A 147 -0.30 -7.40 16.71
CA VAL A 147 0.01 -7.27 15.27
C VAL A 147 -1.01 -7.99 14.40
N ALA A 148 -1.45 -9.18 14.80
CA ALA A 148 -2.39 -9.97 13.98
C ALA A 148 -3.69 -9.22 13.61
N PRO A 149 -4.41 -8.54 14.53
CA PRO A 149 -5.61 -7.80 14.16
C PRO A 149 -5.31 -6.61 13.24
N ARG A 150 -4.14 -5.96 13.38
CA ARG A 150 -3.70 -4.85 12.51
C ARG A 150 -3.42 -5.33 11.09
N VAL A 151 -2.70 -6.44 10.95
CA VAL A 151 -2.42 -7.05 9.65
C VAL A 151 -3.72 -7.47 8.96
N LEU A 152 -4.62 -8.15 9.68
CA LEU A 152 -5.89 -8.60 9.11
C LEU A 152 -6.77 -7.41 8.70
N ALA A 153 -6.86 -6.36 9.51
CA ALA A 153 -7.58 -5.14 9.16
C ALA A 153 -7.04 -4.50 7.88
N CYS A 154 -5.71 -4.37 7.75
CA CYS A 154 -5.09 -3.82 6.55
C CYS A 154 -5.32 -4.70 5.30
N LEU A 155 -5.19 -6.03 5.42
CA LEU A 155 -5.45 -6.96 4.32
C LEU A 155 -6.88 -6.86 3.77
N LEU A 156 -7.85 -6.59 4.63
CA LEU A 156 -9.26 -6.49 4.23
C LEU A 156 -9.66 -5.09 3.76
N LEU A 157 -9.17 -4.05 4.45
CA LEU A 157 -9.64 -2.68 4.21
C LEU A 157 -8.85 -1.92 3.16
N ILE A 158 -7.56 -2.22 2.96
CA ILE A 158 -6.77 -1.52 1.95
C ILE A 158 -7.29 -1.81 0.53
N PRO A 159 -7.64 -3.05 0.15
CA PRO A 159 -8.28 -3.28 -1.14
C PRO A 159 -9.64 -2.58 -1.29
N LEU A 160 -10.42 -2.51 -0.22
CA LEU A 160 -11.70 -1.79 -0.24
C LEU A 160 -11.50 -0.28 -0.43
N LEU A 161 -10.53 0.30 0.26
CA LEU A 161 -10.16 1.72 0.09
C LEU A 161 -9.57 1.99 -1.29
N THR A 162 -8.81 1.05 -1.86
CA THR A 162 -8.34 1.14 -3.24
C THR A 162 -9.50 1.18 -4.23
N ALA A 163 -10.51 0.32 -4.06
CA ALA A 163 -11.70 0.37 -4.88
C ALA A 163 -12.43 1.72 -4.79
N VAL A 164 -12.47 2.34 -3.61
CA VAL A 164 -12.99 3.70 -3.44
C VAL A 164 -12.14 4.73 -4.20
N ALA A 165 -10.80 4.62 -4.13
CA ALA A 165 -9.89 5.50 -4.89
C ALA A 165 -10.10 5.37 -6.40
N ASP A 166 -10.23 4.15 -6.90
CA ASP A 166 -10.47 3.85 -8.31
C ASP A 166 -11.80 4.43 -8.78
N LEU A 167 -12.88 4.19 -8.03
CA LEU A 167 -14.20 4.76 -8.35
C LEU A 167 -14.17 6.29 -8.38
N MET A 168 -13.54 6.91 -7.40
CA MET A 168 -13.44 8.38 -7.36
C MET A 168 -12.53 8.91 -8.46
N GLY A 169 -11.47 8.18 -8.83
CA GLY A 169 -10.61 8.50 -9.97
C GLY A 169 -11.35 8.45 -11.31
N MET A 170 -12.19 7.43 -11.49
CA MET A 170 -13.07 7.35 -12.69
C MET A 170 -14.09 8.50 -12.73
N VAL A 171 -14.70 8.84 -11.58
CA VAL A 171 -15.64 9.98 -11.50
C VAL A 171 -14.91 11.29 -11.83
N GLY A 172 -13.73 11.53 -11.25
CA GLY A 172 -12.94 12.74 -11.51
C GLY A 172 -12.53 12.88 -12.97
N SER A 173 -12.04 11.80 -13.58
CA SER A 173 -11.65 11.80 -14.99
C SER A 173 -12.84 11.99 -15.92
N SER A 174 -13.96 11.33 -15.64
CA SER A 174 -15.19 11.48 -16.42
C SER A 174 -15.73 12.91 -16.35
N PHE A 175 -15.68 13.53 -15.17
CA PHE A 175 -16.10 14.92 -15.01
C PHE A 175 -15.31 15.86 -15.93
N ILE A 176 -14.00 15.76 -15.96
CA ILE A 176 -13.16 16.60 -16.84
C ILE A 176 -13.37 16.27 -18.31
N CYS A 177 -13.39 14.99 -18.70
CA CYS A 177 -13.53 14.61 -20.11
C CYS A 177 -14.87 15.00 -20.70
N LEU A 178 -15.96 14.82 -19.96
CA LEU A 178 -17.32 15.06 -20.50
C LEU A 178 -17.74 16.53 -20.40
N TYR A 179 -17.44 17.20 -19.27
CA TYR A 179 -17.95 18.57 -19.03
C TYR A 179 -16.97 19.66 -19.44
N VAL A 180 -15.66 19.45 -19.28
CA VAL A 180 -14.65 20.47 -19.63
C VAL A 180 -14.19 20.31 -21.06
N PHE A 181 -13.84 19.10 -21.50
CA PHE A 181 -13.37 18.85 -22.86
C PHE A 181 -14.49 18.50 -23.85
N GLN A 182 -15.72 18.33 -23.36
CA GLN A 182 -16.91 18.07 -24.18
C GLN A 182 -16.78 16.86 -25.14
N ILE A 183 -16.08 15.82 -24.67
CA ILE A 183 -15.95 14.56 -25.40
C ILE A 183 -17.33 13.88 -25.43
N ASP A 184 -17.66 13.26 -26.54
CA ASP A 184 -18.92 12.55 -26.66
C ASP A 184 -19.03 11.41 -25.65
N SER A 185 -20.09 11.47 -24.82
CA SER A 185 -20.26 10.56 -23.70
C SER A 185 -20.47 9.11 -24.13
N TYR A 186 -21.12 8.88 -25.31
CA TYR A 186 -21.35 7.54 -25.80
C TYR A 186 -20.01 6.84 -26.12
N HIS A 187 -19.16 7.49 -26.92
CA HIS A 187 -17.85 6.93 -27.28
C HIS A 187 -16.91 6.78 -26.07
N TYR A 188 -16.95 7.73 -25.12
CA TYR A 188 -16.15 7.68 -23.91
C TYR A 188 -16.44 6.41 -23.07
N TRP A 189 -17.74 6.14 -22.80
CA TRP A 189 -18.13 4.99 -21.99
C TRP A 189 -18.04 3.67 -22.75
N ASP A 190 -18.35 3.65 -24.05
CA ASP A 190 -18.20 2.45 -24.86
C ASP A 190 -16.76 1.95 -24.91
N HIS A 191 -15.81 2.86 -25.15
CA HIS A 191 -14.39 2.50 -25.09
C HIS A 191 -13.97 2.08 -23.68
N ALA A 192 -14.40 2.78 -22.62
CA ALA A 192 -14.06 2.43 -21.26
C ALA A 192 -14.52 1.01 -20.88
N GLN A 193 -15.77 0.63 -21.23
CA GLN A 193 -16.33 -0.69 -20.94
C GLN A 193 -15.67 -1.82 -21.75
N ASN A 194 -15.29 -1.56 -22.99
CA ASN A 194 -14.72 -2.58 -23.87
C ASN A 194 -13.24 -2.87 -23.55
N TYR A 195 -12.50 -1.90 -23.01
CA TYR A 195 -11.06 -2.05 -22.73
C TYR A 195 -10.74 -2.44 -21.29
N VAL A 196 -11.51 -1.98 -20.29
CA VAL A 196 -11.28 -2.37 -18.89
C VAL A 196 -11.89 -3.75 -18.65
N ARG A 197 -11.03 -4.72 -18.36
CA ARG A 197 -11.41 -6.11 -18.11
C ARG A 197 -11.46 -6.40 -16.61
N VAL A 198 -12.22 -7.43 -16.24
CA VAL A 198 -12.24 -7.95 -14.86
C VAL A 198 -10.83 -8.34 -14.37
N TRP A 199 -9.97 -8.81 -15.29
CA TRP A 199 -8.56 -9.10 -14.99
C TRP A 199 -7.82 -7.89 -14.44
N ASP A 200 -8.03 -6.70 -15.00
CA ASP A 200 -7.34 -5.47 -14.59
C ASP A 200 -7.74 -5.07 -13.16
N VAL A 201 -9.04 -5.15 -12.87
CA VAL A 201 -9.58 -4.91 -11.52
C VAL A 201 -9.02 -5.92 -10.51
N MET A 202 -9.01 -7.20 -10.86
CA MET A 202 -8.47 -8.25 -9.99
C MET A 202 -6.97 -8.06 -9.75
N THR A 203 -6.21 -7.66 -10.76
CA THR A 203 -4.78 -7.36 -10.62
C THR A 203 -4.55 -6.19 -9.66
N GLY A 204 -5.29 -5.10 -9.80
CA GLY A 204 -5.24 -3.94 -8.90
C GLY A 204 -5.57 -4.30 -7.45
N LEU A 205 -6.67 -5.04 -7.24
CA LEU A 205 -7.07 -5.49 -5.90
C LEU A 205 -6.05 -6.47 -5.28
N THR A 206 -5.47 -7.37 -6.07
CA THR A 206 -4.42 -8.28 -5.59
C THR A 206 -3.17 -7.52 -5.15
N LYS A 207 -2.75 -6.50 -5.92
CA LYS A 207 -1.69 -5.58 -5.53
C LYS A 207 -2.02 -4.88 -4.19
N ALA A 208 -3.24 -4.38 -4.05
CA ALA A 208 -3.69 -3.70 -2.83
C ALA A 208 -3.65 -4.60 -1.59
N VAL A 209 -4.02 -5.89 -1.71
CA VAL A 209 -3.88 -6.88 -0.64
C VAL A 209 -2.41 -7.04 -0.23
N ALA A 210 -1.52 -7.22 -1.20
CA ALA A 210 -0.09 -7.38 -0.95
C ALA A 210 0.51 -6.13 -0.28
N PHE A 211 0.16 -4.94 -0.74
CA PHE A 211 0.58 -3.68 -0.15
C PHE A 211 0.09 -3.53 1.30
N GLY A 212 -1.16 -3.91 1.56
CA GLY A 212 -1.73 -3.90 2.91
C GLY A 212 -0.98 -4.79 3.89
N GLY A 213 -0.63 -6.00 3.45
CA GLY A 213 0.19 -6.92 4.22
C GLY A 213 1.58 -6.38 4.54
N VAL A 214 2.30 -5.92 3.51
CA VAL A 214 3.67 -5.39 3.67
C VAL A 214 3.69 -4.14 4.53
N LEU A 215 2.79 -3.18 4.27
CA LEU A 215 2.65 -1.94 5.03
C LEU A 215 2.44 -2.21 6.52
N SER A 216 1.46 -3.05 6.85
CA SER A 216 1.11 -3.36 8.24
C SER A 216 2.25 -4.08 8.99
N LEU A 217 2.93 -5.01 8.33
CA LEU A 217 4.08 -5.73 8.91
C LEU A 217 5.25 -4.80 9.17
N ILE A 218 5.61 -3.92 8.21
CA ILE A 218 6.70 -2.95 8.38
C ILE A 218 6.36 -1.95 9.49
N ALA A 219 5.16 -1.39 9.49
CA ALA A 219 4.74 -0.41 10.49
C ALA A 219 4.77 -1.00 11.91
N CYS A 220 4.22 -2.20 12.09
CA CYS A 220 4.26 -2.87 13.37
C CYS A 220 5.69 -3.23 13.81
N HIS A 221 6.52 -3.74 12.91
CA HIS A 221 7.91 -4.07 13.22
C HIS A 221 8.71 -2.85 13.68
N ARG A 222 8.55 -1.69 13.01
CA ARG A 222 9.22 -0.44 13.41
C ARG A 222 8.73 0.07 14.76
N GLY A 223 7.43 -0.04 15.03
CA GLY A 223 6.85 0.30 16.33
C GLY A 223 7.40 -0.56 17.47
N PHE A 224 7.48 -1.87 17.30
CA PHE A 224 8.04 -2.79 18.30
C PHE A 224 9.53 -2.57 18.59
N ARG A 225 10.27 -1.99 17.66
CA ARG A 225 11.71 -1.70 17.79
C ARG A 225 12.02 -0.23 18.05
N ALA A 226 11.04 0.54 18.46
CA ALA A 226 11.22 1.93 18.80
C ALA A 226 12.26 2.10 19.93
N ARG A 227 13.06 3.15 19.81
CA ARG A 227 13.99 3.56 20.87
C ARG A 227 13.22 4.23 22.02
N ALA A 228 13.85 4.28 23.19
CA ALA A 228 13.26 4.93 24.35
C ALA A 228 13.02 6.44 24.11
N GLY A 229 11.96 6.97 24.72
CA GLY A 229 11.62 8.39 24.71
C GLY A 229 10.73 8.82 23.54
N ALA A 230 10.22 10.05 23.63
CA ALA A 230 9.31 10.63 22.64
C ALA A 230 9.93 10.76 21.23
N GLU A 231 11.24 11.05 21.16
CA GLU A 231 11.99 11.09 19.91
C GLU A 231 11.99 9.72 19.22
N GLY A 232 12.11 8.62 20.00
CA GLY A 232 12.04 7.27 19.47
C GLY A 232 10.69 6.93 18.83
N VAL A 233 9.59 7.43 19.41
CA VAL A 233 8.23 7.27 18.85
C VAL A 233 8.10 8.00 17.51
N GLY A 234 8.51 9.27 17.45
CA GLY A 234 8.45 10.06 16.21
C GLY A 234 9.30 9.45 15.09
N ARG A 235 10.51 8.98 15.45
CA ARG A 235 11.40 8.30 14.52
C ARG A 235 10.82 6.98 13.99
N ALA A 236 10.21 6.18 14.86
CA ALA A 236 9.55 4.93 14.45
C ALA A 236 8.42 5.18 13.44
N ALA A 237 7.60 6.23 13.65
CA ALA A 237 6.55 6.63 12.72
C ALA A 237 7.10 7.02 11.33
N THR A 238 8.15 7.85 11.30
CA THR A 238 8.80 8.28 10.06
C THR A 238 9.46 7.10 9.33
N GLU A 239 10.20 6.26 10.05
CA GLU A 239 10.82 5.07 9.49
C GLU A 239 9.78 4.09 8.94
N ALA A 240 8.66 3.90 9.62
CA ALA A 240 7.55 3.06 9.15
C ALA A 240 7.01 3.54 7.80
N PHE A 241 6.79 4.85 7.65
CA PHE A 241 6.37 5.43 6.37
C PHE A 241 7.40 5.20 5.27
N VAL A 242 8.66 5.60 5.50
CA VAL A 242 9.71 5.54 4.48
C VAL A 242 9.96 4.11 4.00
N TRP A 243 10.07 3.15 4.93
CA TRP A 243 10.28 1.74 4.57
C TRP A 243 9.06 1.12 3.88
N SER A 244 7.84 1.46 4.32
CA SER A 244 6.61 1.01 3.65
C SER A 244 6.50 1.57 2.24
N PHE A 245 6.80 2.86 2.06
CA PHE A 245 6.81 3.51 0.75
C PHE A 245 7.79 2.82 -0.22
N MET A 246 9.05 2.63 0.21
CA MET A 246 10.04 1.94 -0.63
C MET A 246 9.62 0.51 -0.97
N ALA A 247 9.09 -0.23 0.01
CA ALA A 247 8.66 -1.60 -0.19
C ALA A 247 7.46 -1.69 -1.15
N ILE A 248 6.49 -0.75 -1.07
CA ILE A 248 5.35 -0.68 -1.98
C ILE A 248 5.82 -0.47 -3.42
N ILE A 249 6.71 0.49 -3.68
CA ILE A 249 7.22 0.78 -5.03
C ILE A 249 7.96 -0.43 -5.62
N VAL A 250 8.84 -1.05 -4.84
CA VAL A 250 9.57 -2.25 -5.29
C VAL A 250 8.61 -3.41 -5.56
N LEU A 251 7.66 -3.64 -4.65
CA LEU A 251 6.69 -4.71 -4.79
C LEU A 251 5.76 -4.48 -5.99
N ASP A 252 5.34 -3.23 -6.23
CA ASP A 252 4.52 -2.87 -7.38
C ASP A 252 5.20 -3.23 -8.70
N PHE A 253 6.47 -2.88 -8.86
CA PHE A 253 7.25 -3.21 -10.04
C PHE A 253 7.28 -4.72 -10.31
N PHE A 254 7.58 -5.54 -9.28
CA PHE A 254 7.60 -6.99 -9.45
C PHE A 254 6.22 -7.58 -9.71
N MET A 255 5.18 -7.07 -9.06
CA MET A 255 3.81 -7.53 -9.28
C MET A 255 3.31 -7.14 -10.67
N ALA A 256 3.66 -5.97 -11.20
CA ALA A 256 3.33 -5.56 -12.56
C ALA A 256 3.99 -6.48 -13.60
N LEU A 257 5.28 -6.80 -13.43
CA LEU A 257 5.99 -7.76 -14.30
C LEU A 257 5.34 -9.13 -14.24
N PHE A 258 5.05 -9.62 -13.04
CA PHE A 258 4.43 -10.93 -12.85
C PHE A 258 3.05 -11.00 -13.47
N ALA A 259 2.19 -9.99 -13.24
CA ALA A 259 0.85 -9.93 -13.79
C ALA A 259 0.84 -9.89 -15.33
N ASN A 260 1.77 -9.13 -15.94
CA ASN A 260 1.91 -9.07 -17.39
C ASN A 260 2.37 -10.41 -17.97
N THR A 261 3.34 -11.06 -17.32
CA THR A 261 3.84 -12.37 -17.76
C THR A 261 2.73 -13.43 -17.63
N LEU A 262 1.99 -13.43 -16.53
CA LEU A 262 0.88 -14.33 -16.31
C LEU A 262 -0.24 -14.13 -17.34
N TYR A 263 -0.57 -12.86 -17.64
CA TYR A 263 -1.55 -12.52 -18.66
C TYR A 263 -1.17 -13.05 -20.05
N SER A 264 0.09 -12.89 -20.45
CA SER A 264 0.60 -13.39 -21.74
C SER A 264 0.63 -14.91 -21.85
N MET A 265 0.80 -15.62 -20.71
CA MET A 265 0.73 -17.10 -20.65
C MET A 265 -0.70 -17.62 -20.76
N ILE A 266 -1.67 -16.94 -20.11
CA ILE A 266 -3.08 -17.39 -20.10
C ILE A 266 -3.78 -17.03 -21.42
N TRP A 267 -3.46 -15.87 -22.03
CA TRP A 267 -4.04 -15.39 -23.28
C TRP A 267 -2.98 -15.09 -24.35
N PRO A 268 -2.31 -16.10 -24.92
CA PRO A 268 -1.25 -15.88 -25.91
C PRO A 268 -1.72 -15.16 -27.19
N GLY A 269 -3.02 -15.21 -27.52
CA GLY A 269 -3.59 -14.53 -28.69
C GLY A 269 -4.02 -13.07 -28.47
N ALA A 270 -4.02 -12.56 -27.25
CA ALA A 270 -4.43 -11.19 -26.97
C ALA A 270 -3.30 -10.18 -27.24
N VAL A 271 -2.04 -10.61 -27.15
CA VAL A 271 -0.85 -9.78 -27.40
C VAL A 271 -0.69 -9.48 -28.90
N GLN A 272 -1.13 -10.38 -29.80
CA GLN A 272 -1.05 -10.21 -31.25
C GLN A 272 -2.07 -9.19 -31.83
N LYS A 273 -3.09 -8.79 -31.08
CA LYS A 273 -4.10 -7.81 -31.55
C LYS A 273 -3.72 -6.36 -31.27
N VAL A 274 -2.64 -6.10 -30.59
CA VAL A 274 -2.17 -4.75 -30.18
C VAL A 274 -0.88 -4.35 -30.96
N ALA A 275 -0.27 -5.28 -31.69
CA ALA A 275 0.81 -5.02 -32.62
C ALA A 275 0.26 -4.93 -34.06
#